data_03bc4809e8c68d5fc2eff0037ca2c30b
#
_entry.id   03bc4809e8c68d5fc2eff0037ca2c30b
#
_cell.length_a   1.000
_cell.length_b   1.000
_cell.length_c   1.000
_cell.angle_alpha   90.00
_cell.angle_beta   90.00
_cell.angle_gamma   90.00
#
_symmetry.space_group_name_H-M   'P 1'
#
loop_
_entity.id
_entity.type
_entity.pdbx_description
1 polymer ?
#
loop_
_entity_poly.entity_id
_entity_poly.type
_entity_poly.pdbx_seq_one_letter_code
_entity_poly.pdbx_strand_id
1 'polypeptide(L)'
;GIPKFPSSANPIANYARARERQLHIIDRMQENGFITAQQATEAKQQELVVRPGNEAPRVHAEYVAEMVRQMMFAQYGDQTYSRGLNVYTSINTADQNAAYTALRRGILDYDRRQAYRGPEQFIELPKDPKEREEAVDDALASHPDAGELIAAVVTQVNANARKVTVMRRGGQSVEVSGDGLRPVSSGLSPKAGPTIKIRPGAVVRMTKNSRDTWELTQLPEVEGALVALDPRNGAVKALVGGFDYDKNKFNHVTQAWRQP
;
A
#
# COMPACT_ATOMS: atom_id res chain seq x y z
N GLY A 1 15.43 16.66 -6.72
CA GLY A 1 14.39 16.44 -5.73
C GLY A 1 14.10 14.96 -5.57
N ILE A 2 13.31 14.39 -6.46
CA ILE A 2 12.86 12.98 -6.41
C ILE A 2 13.99 11.95 -6.23
N PRO A 3 15.14 12.02 -6.93
CA PRO A 3 16.19 11.02 -6.75
C PRO A 3 16.77 10.93 -5.33
N LYS A 4 16.75 12.04 -4.57
CA LYS A 4 17.26 12.06 -3.18
C LYS A 4 16.17 11.70 -2.16
N PHE A 5 14.93 12.08 -2.42
CA PHE A 5 13.78 11.88 -1.53
C PHE A 5 12.58 11.37 -2.33
N PRO A 6 12.58 10.09 -2.78
CA PRO A 6 11.57 9.58 -3.70
C PRO A 6 10.17 9.52 -3.09
N SER A 7 10.06 9.33 -1.79
CA SER A 7 8.78 9.27 -1.09
C SER A 7 8.29 10.64 -0.63
N SER A 8 9.12 11.37 0.12
CA SER A 8 8.72 12.62 0.78
C SER A 8 8.69 13.85 -0.14
N ALA A 9 9.46 13.86 -1.24
CA ALA A 9 9.38 14.90 -2.27
C ALA A 9 8.58 14.48 -3.51
N ASN A 10 7.71 13.46 -3.38
CA ASN A 10 6.81 13.03 -4.44
C ASN A 10 5.62 14.01 -4.53
N PRO A 11 5.42 14.68 -5.68
CA PRO A 11 4.35 15.67 -5.82
C PRO A 11 2.94 15.06 -5.79
N ILE A 12 2.79 13.75 -6.01
CA ILE A 12 1.51 13.05 -5.86
C ILE A 12 1.17 12.87 -4.37
N ALA A 13 2.19 12.53 -3.55
CA ALA A 13 2.00 12.28 -2.13
C ALA A 13 1.93 13.57 -1.30
N ASN A 14 2.80 14.54 -1.60
CA ASN A 14 2.86 15.84 -0.90
C ASN A 14 3.28 16.95 -1.86
N TYR A 15 2.28 17.60 -2.48
CA TYR A 15 2.52 18.67 -3.45
C TYR A 15 3.28 19.87 -2.84
N ALA A 16 2.90 20.30 -1.64
CA ALA A 16 3.50 21.46 -0.99
C ALA A 16 5.01 21.26 -0.76
N ARG A 17 5.38 20.11 -0.23
CA ARG A 17 6.79 19.76 0.03
C ARG A 17 7.58 19.55 -1.27
N ALA A 18 6.97 18.93 -2.27
CA ALA A 18 7.59 18.79 -3.59
C ALA A 18 7.86 20.15 -4.23
N ARG A 19 6.93 21.12 -4.09
CA ARG A 19 7.08 22.49 -4.58
C ARG A 19 8.17 23.24 -3.83
N GLU A 20 8.20 23.20 -2.51
CA GLU A 20 9.26 23.79 -1.69
C GLU A 20 10.64 23.25 -2.11
N ARG A 21 10.74 21.94 -2.28
CA ARG A 21 11.97 21.30 -2.75
C ARG A 21 12.39 21.71 -4.15
N GLN A 22 11.42 21.87 -5.06
CA GLN A 22 11.65 22.34 -6.42
C GLN A 22 12.25 23.76 -6.38
N LEU A 23 11.64 24.66 -5.62
CA LEU A 23 12.10 26.06 -5.48
C LEU A 23 13.53 26.11 -4.94
N HIS A 24 13.82 25.36 -3.87
CA HIS A 24 15.16 25.26 -3.32
C HIS A 24 16.21 24.76 -4.34
N ILE A 25 15.83 23.79 -5.18
CA ILE A 25 16.75 23.26 -6.20
C ILE A 25 17.01 24.33 -7.27
N ILE A 26 15.99 25.08 -7.71
CA ILE A 26 16.14 26.18 -8.68
C ILE A 26 17.09 27.24 -8.12
N ASP A 27 16.95 27.61 -6.84
CA ASP A 27 17.87 28.55 -6.19
C ASP A 27 19.32 28.06 -6.22
N ARG A 28 19.54 26.80 -5.86
CA ARG A 28 20.86 26.19 -5.91
C ARG A 28 21.45 26.08 -7.31
N MET A 29 20.62 25.84 -8.31
CA MET A 29 21.06 25.83 -9.72
C MET A 29 21.51 27.23 -10.17
N GLN A 30 20.81 28.27 -9.76
CA GLN A 30 21.19 29.65 -10.02
C GLN A 30 22.48 30.04 -9.30
N GLU A 31 22.59 29.75 -7.99
CA GLU A 31 23.76 30.04 -7.16
C GLU A 31 25.06 29.39 -7.71
N ASN A 32 24.93 28.17 -8.24
CA ASN A 32 26.04 27.43 -8.80
C ASN A 32 26.29 27.72 -10.30
N GLY A 33 25.57 28.69 -10.87
CA GLY A 33 25.76 29.13 -12.26
C GLY A 33 25.26 28.15 -13.33
N PHE A 34 24.45 27.16 -12.97
CA PHE A 34 23.86 26.21 -13.94
C PHE A 34 22.72 26.82 -14.76
N ILE A 35 22.06 27.85 -14.19
CA ILE A 35 20.99 28.59 -14.87
C ILE A 35 21.13 30.09 -14.60
N THR A 36 20.64 30.91 -15.51
CA THR A 36 20.62 32.38 -15.34
C THR A 36 19.53 32.81 -14.37
N ALA A 37 19.62 34.04 -13.83
CA ALA A 37 18.61 34.61 -12.98
C ALA A 37 17.24 34.70 -13.67
N GLN A 38 17.22 35.00 -14.98
CA GLN A 38 15.98 35.00 -15.77
C GLN A 38 15.36 33.61 -15.84
N GLN A 39 16.14 32.59 -16.19
CA GLN A 39 15.68 31.20 -16.24
C GLN A 39 15.16 30.71 -14.87
N ALA A 40 15.84 31.11 -13.78
CA ALA A 40 15.38 30.77 -12.42
C ALA A 40 14.01 31.41 -12.13
N THR A 41 13.83 32.67 -12.50
CA THR A 41 12.55 33.38 -12.29
C THR A 41 11.41 32.73 -13.08
N GLU A 42 11.63 32.44 -14.35
CA GLU A 42 10.65 31.76 -15.21
C GLU A 42 10.29 30.36 -14.66
N ALA A 43 11.28 29.57 -14.25
CA ALA A 43 11.07 28.24 -13.68
C ALA A 43 10.31 28.28 -12.34
N LYS A 44 10.53 29.31 -11.52
CA LYS A 44 9.78 29.49 -10.26
C LYS A 44 8.32 29.90 -10.48
N GLN A 45 8.01 30.58 -11.58
CA GLN A 45 6.64 30.98 -11.94
C GLN A 45 5.83 29.80 -12.52
N GLN A 46 6.50 28.77 -13.06
CA GLN A 46 5.81 27.61 -13.59
C GLN A 46 5.16 26.80 -12.47
N GLU A 47 3.87 26.52 -12.63
CA GLU A 47 3.15 25.61 -11.74
C GLU A 47 3.66 24.17 -11.91
N LEU A 48 3.80 23.46 -10.80
CA LEU A 48 4.12 22.04 -10.83
C LEU A 48 2.86 21.24 -11.21
N VAL A 49 2.72 20.96 -12.51
CA VAL A 49 1.59 20.17 -13.01
C VAL A 49 1.88 18.69 -12.78
N VAL A 50 1.18 18.10 -11.83
CA VAL A 50 1.19 16.65 -11.61
C VAL A 50 0.17 16.03 -12.54
N ARG A 51 0.62 15.23 -13.50
CA ARG A 51 -0.29 14.38 -14.28
C ARG A 51 -0.47 13.09 -13.48
N PRO A 52 -1.68 12.81 -12.92
CA PRO A 52 -1.96 11.49 -12.41
C PRO A 52 -1.71 10.51 -13.58
N GLY A 53 -0.97 9.43 -13.33
CA GLY A 53 -0.85 8.37 -14.32
C GLY A 53 -2.24 7.97 -14.78
N ASN A 54 -2.39 7.57 -16.05
CA ASN A 54 -3.65 6.97 -16.49
C ASN A 54 -3.90 5.76 -15.58
N GLU A 55 -4.64 5.95 -14.51
CA GLU A 55 -5.26 4.87 -13.76
C GLU A 55 -6.38 4.32 -14.66
N ALA A 56 -6.00 3.51 -15.66
CA ALA A 56 -6.94 2.54 -16.18
C ALA A 56 -7.47 1.77 -14.98
N PRO A 57 -8.80 1.49 -14.91
CA PRO A 57 -9.35 0.74 -13.78
C PRO A 57 -8.50 -0.51 -13.59
N ARG A 58 -7.79 -0.59 -12.46
CA ARG A 58 -6.91 -1.71 -12.16
C ARG A 58 -7.79 -2.95 -12.08
N VAL A 59 -7.62 -3.82 -13.03
CA VAL A 59 -8.12 -5.19 -12.94
C VAL A 59 -7.08 -5.93 -12.14
N HIS A 60 -7.42 -6.38 -10.94
CA HIS A 60 -6.54 -7.16 -10.08
C HIS A 60 -6.35 -8.57 -10.64
N ALA A 61 -5.60 -8.68 -11.73
CA ALA A 61 -5.36 -9.91 -12.49
C ALA A 61 -3.85 -10.26 -12.56
N GLU A 62 -3.07 -9.82 -11.58
CA GLU A 62 -1.62 -9.97 -11.55
C GLU A 62 -1.20 -11.45 -11.62
N TYR A 63 -1.89 -12.34 -10.90
CA TYR A 63 -1.65 -13.79 -10.94
C TYR A 63 -1.95 -14.38 -12.31
N VAL A 64 -3.01 -13.91 -12.97
CA VAL A 64 -3.35 -14.33 -14.35
C VAL A 64 -2.29 -13.83 -15.33
N ALA A 65 -1.89 -12.57 -15.20
CA ALA A 65 -0.86 -11.98 -16.06
C ALA A 65 0.47 -12.75 -15.96
N GLU A 66 0.88 -13.14 -14.73
CA GLU A 66 2.09 -13.95 -14.53
C GLU A 66 1.95 -15.35 -15.11
N MET A 67 0.79 -16.01 -14.96
CA MET A 67 0.54 -17.30 -15.61
C MET A 67 0.67 -17.19 -17.13
N VAL A 68 0.05 -16.17 -17.73
CA VAL A 68 0.13 -15.90 -19.17
C VAL A 68 1.59 -15.65 -19.58
N ARG A 69 2.33 -14.83 -18.82
CA ARG A 69 3.75 -14.58 -19.08
C ARG A 69 4.57 -15.87 -19.12
N GLN A 70 4.35 -16.75 -18.14
CA GLN A 70 5.07 -18.04 -18.07
C GLN A 70 4.71 -18.95 -19.26
N MET A 71 3.44 -19.03 -19.65
CA MET A 71 3.00 -19.82 -20.81
C MET A 71 3.61 -19.27 -22.10
N MET A 72 3.62 -17.97 -22.29
CA MET A 72 4.20 -17.32 -23.47
C MET A 72 5.72 -17.51 -23.51
N PHE A 73 6.39 -17.38 -22.35
CA PHE A 73 7.83 -17.59 -22.26
C PHE A 73 8.21 -19.05 -22.56
N ALA A 74 7.44 -20.01 -22.08
CA ALA A 74 7.65 -21.42 -22.38
C ALA A 74 7.53 -21.73 -23.90
N GLN A 75 6.69 -20.97 -24.61
CA GLN A 75 6.45 -21.16 -26.06
C GLN A 75 7.44 -20.37 -26.94
N TYR A 76 7.77 -19.13 -26.57
CA TYR A 76 8.51 -18.19 -27.41
C TYR A 76 9.87 -17.76 -26.86
N GLY A 77 10.23 -18.17 -25.63
CA GLY A 77 11.46 -17.76 -24.95
C GLY A 77 11.58 -16.24 -24.86
N ASP A 78 12.77 -15.71 -25.07
CA ASP A 78 13.06 -14.26 -24.99
C ASP A 78 12.27 -13.42 -26.00
N GLN A 79 11.77 -14.03 -27.08
CA GLN A 79 10.94 -13.35 -28.08
C GLN A 79 9.59 -12.89 -27.49
N THR A 80 9.16 -13.45 -26.36
CA THR A 80 7.97 -13.01 -25.61
C THR A 80 7.99 -11.51 -25.33
N TYR A 81 9.18 -10.96 -25.04
CA TYR A 81 9.33 -9.56 -24.66
C TYR A 81 9.59 -8.61 -25.85
N SER A 82 9.96 -9.13 -27.00
CA SER A 82 10.34 -8.30 -28.16
C SER A 82 9.32 -8.31 -29.31
N ARG A 83 8.46 -9.33 -29.39
CA ARG A 83 7.53 -9.50 -30.52
C ARG A 83 6.25 -8.67 -30.46
N GLY A 84 5.96 -8.00 -29.32
CA GLY A 84 4.72 -7.22 -29.14
C GLY A 84 3.45 -8.09 -29.24
N LEU A 85 3.46 -9.25 -28.60
CA LEU A 85 2.35 -10.22 -28.64
C LEU A 85 1.12 -9.67 -27.88
N ASN A 86 -0.07 -9.84 -28.51
CA ASN A 86 -1.34 -9.60 -27.84
C ASN A 86 -1.93 -10.96 -27.41
N VAL A 87 -2.18 -11.13 -26.12
CA VAL A 87 -2.75 -12.37 -25.57
C VAL A 87 -4.16 -12.11 -25.06
N TYR A 88 -5.13 -12.80 -25.65
CA TYR A 88 -6.53 -12.72 -25.26
C TYR A 88 -6.85 -13.84 -24.29
N THR A 89 -7.41 -13.49 -23.14
CA THR A 89 -7.78 -14.43 -22.09
C THR A 89 -9.31 -14.51 -21.96
N SER A 90 -9.79 -15.54 -21.26
CA SER A 90 -11.21 -15.70 -20.93
C SER A 90 -11.66 -14.95 -19.67
N ILE A 91 -10.74 -14.23 -19.02
CA ILE A 91 -11.01 -13.46 -17.80
C ILE A 91 -12.03 -12.36 -18.10
N ASN A 92 -13.06 -12.28 -17.26
CA ASN A 92 -14.04 -11.20 -17.27
C ASN A 92 -13.67 -10.17 -16.19
N THR A 93 -13.57 -8.91 -16.56
CA THR A 93 -13.17 -7.84 -15.62
C THR A 93 -14.10 -7.70 -14.42
N ALA A 94 -15.40 -7.81 -14.62
CA ALA A 94 -16.38 -7.69 -13.54
C ALA A 94 -16.26 -8.89 -12.57
N ASP A 95 -16.17 -10.11 -13.11
CA ASP A 95 -16.03 -11.34 -12.32
C ASP A 95 -14.68 -11.34 -11.56
N GLN A 96 -13.60 -10.90 -12.21
CA GLN A 96 -12.26 -10.82 -11.60
C GLN A 96 -12.24 -9.83 -10.42
N ASN A 97 -12.82 -8.64 -10.58
CA ASN A 97 -12.89 -7.65 -9.51
C ASN A 97 -13.80 -8.12 -8.37
N ALA A 98 -14.91 -8.78 -8.68
CA ALA A 98 -15.79 -9.36 -7.68
C ALA A 98 -15.08 -10.47 -6.88
N ALA A 99 -14.35 -11.36 -7.56
CA ALA A 99 -13.57 -12.42 -6.94
C ALA A 99 -12.45 -11.86 -6.05
N TYR A 100 -11.71 -10.86 -6.53
CA TYR A 100 -10.66 -10.18 -5.75
C TYR A 100 -11.23 -9.57 -4.47
N THR A 101 -12.32 -8.81 -4.58
CA THR A 101 -12.96 -8.17 -3.43
C THR A 101 -13.51 -9.21 -2.44
N ALA A 102 -14.15 -10.26 -2.94
CA ALA A 102 -14.73 -11.32 -2.11
C ALA A 102 -13.65 -12.11 -1.35
N LEU A 103 -12.56 -12.48 -2.03
CA LEU A 103 -11.46 -13.20 -1.40
C LEU A 103 -10.81 -12.36 -0.29
N ARG A 104 -10.46 -11.11 -0.57
CA ARG A 104 -9.84 -10.22 0.42
C ARG A 104 -10.75 -10.02 1.62
N ARG A 105 -12.03 -9.75 1.38
CA ARG A 105 -13.02 -9.63 2.46
C ARG A 105 -13.08 -10.90 3.32
N GLY A 106 -13.14 -12.07 2.70
CA GLY A 106 -13.18 -13.35 3.41
C GLY A 106 -11.94 -13.58 4.28
N ILE A 107 -10.75 -13.25 3.76
CA ILE A 107 -9.49 -13.36 4.50
C ILE A 107 -9.47 -12.38 5.68
N LEU A 108 -9.85 -11.12 5.48
CA LEU A 108 -9.89 -10.11 6.53
C LEU A 108 -10.94 -10.44 7.60
N ASP A 109 -12.10 -10.95 7.21
CA ASP A 109 -13.14 -11.39 8.15
C ASP A 109 -12.67 -12.60 8.98
N TYR A 110 -11.86 -13.48 8.40
CA TYR A 110 -11.21 -14.56 9.13
C TYR A 110 -10.16 -14.01 10.11
N ASP A 111 -9.26 -13.14 9.65
CA ASP A 111 -8.14 -12.60 10.44
C ASP A 111 -8.65 -11.76 11.64
N ARG A 112 -9.76 -11.04 11.50
CA ARG A 112 -10.41 -10.30 12.59
C ARG A 112 -10.84 -11.18 13.79
N ARG A 113 -11.00 -12.47 13.58
CA ARG A 113 -11.33 -13.44 14.65
C ARG A 113 -10.09 -13.98 15.33
N GLN A 114 -8.91 -13.70 14.78
CA GLN A 114 -7.63 -14.10 15.35
C GLN A 114 -7.14 -13.06 16.35
N ALA A 115 -6.20 -13.46 17.21
CA ALA A 115 -5.57 -12.54 18.14
C ALA A 115 -4.73 -11.48 17.39
N TYR A 116 -4.72 -10.27 17.94
CA TYR A 116 -3.82 -9.23 17.45
C TYR A 116 -2.36 -9.63 17.70
N ARG A 117 -1.54 -9.62 16.67
CA ARG A 117 -0.16 -10.08 16.69
C ARG A 117 0.86 -8.99 17.04
N GLY A 118 0.43 -7.72 17.00
CA GLY A 118 1.28 -6.58 17.32
C GLY A 118 1.56 -5.69 16.11
N PRO A 119 2.28 -4.58 16.33
CA PRO A 119 2.79 -3.72 15.27
C PRO A 119 3.80 -4.45 14.39
N GLU A 120 3.90 -4.04 13.12
CA GLU A 120 4.88 -4.60 12.17
C GLU A 120 6.32 -4.21 12.53
N GLN A 121 6.50 -3.01 13.07
CA GLN A 121 7.80 -2.46 13.47
C GLN A 121 7.62 -1.39 14.55
N PHE A 122 8.71 -1.06 15.24
CA PHE A 122 8.82 0.13 16.09
C PHE A 122 9.93 1.02 15.57
N ILE A 123 9.64 2.33 15.49
CA ILE A 123 10.61 3.37 15.16
C ILE A 123 10.75 4.37 16.30
N GLU A 124 11.89 5.05 16.36
CA GLU A 124 12.02 6.24 17.19
C GLU A 124 11.32 7.42 16.54
N LEU A 125 10.52 8.15 17.33
CA LEU A 125 9.85 9.36 16.86
C LEU A 125 10.62 10.59 17.35
N PRO A 126 11.23 11.37 16.45
CA PRO A 126 11.82 12.65 16.80
C PRO A 126 10.82 13.61 17.45
N LYS A 127 11.33 14.53 18.30
CA LYS A 127 10.50 15.58 18.89
C LYS A 127 10.16 16.67 17.90
N ASP A 128 11.10 16.98 17.01
CA ASP A 128 10.89 17.94 15.95
C ASP A 128 9.81 17.46 14.97
N PRO A 129 8.82 18.27 14.61
CA PRO A 129 7.73 17.86 13.72
C PRO A 129 8.19 17.46 12.31
N LYS A 130 9.21 18.15 11.75
CA LYS A 130 9.72 17.84 10.40
C LYS A 130 10.52 16.55 10.39
N GLU A 131 11.42 16.37 11.34
CA GLU A 131 12.19 15.14 11.49
C GLU A 131 11.27 13.94 11.76
N ARG A 132 10.18 14.15 12.53
CA ARG A 132 9.17 13.12 12.78
C ARG A 132 8.44 12.71 11.50
N GLU A 133 8.03 13.66 10.67
CA GLU A 133 7.41 13.37 9.39
C GLU A 133 8.37 12.59 8.47
N GLU A 134 9.66 12.97 8.44
CA GLU A 134 10.68 12.24 7.68
C GLU A 134 10.86 10.81 8.18
N ALA A 135 10.97 10.62 9.48
CA ALA A 135 11.11 9.28 10.08
C ALA A 135 9.88 8.39 9.80
N VAL A 136 8.67 8.97 9.82
CA VAL A 136 7.44 8.26 9.45
C VAL A 136 7.43 7.90 7.98
N ASP A 137 7.76 8.83 7.09
CA ASP A 137 7.81 8.58 5.65
C ASP A 137 8.83 7.49 5.28
N ASP A 138 9.99 7.50 5.92
CA ASP A 138 11.05 6.50 5.73
C ASP A 138 10.59 5.11 6.21
N ALA A 139 9.95 5.04 7.38
CA ALA A 139 9.39 3.79 7.89
C ALA A 139 8.30 3.23 6.97
N LEU A 140 7.39 4.09 6.51
CA LEU A 140 6.29 3.70 5.63
C LEU A 140 6.74 3.40 4.18
N ALA A 141 7.96 3.79 3.79
CA ALA A 141 8.54 3.38 2.51
C ALA A 141 8.78 1.87 2.45
N SER A 142 9.15 1.25 3.57
CA SER A 142 9.34 -0.20 3.70
C SER A 142 8.07 -0.97 4.08
N HIS A 143 6.97 -0.25 4.36
CA HIS A 143 5.66 -0.82 4.70
C HIS A 143 4.60 -0.27 3.74
N PRO A 144 4.62 -0.64 2.44
CA PRO A 144 3.64 -0.13 1.47
C PRO A 144 2.22 -0.52 1.86
N ASP A 145 1.26 0.29 1.40
CA ASP A 145 -0.15 -0.03 1.56
C ASP A 145 -0.48 -1.35 0.83
N ALA A 146 -1.36 -2.15 1.41
CA ALA A 146 -1.83 -3.42 0.83
C ALA A 146 -3.32 -3.29 0.50
N GLY A 147 -3.62 -2.69 -0.63
CA GLY A 147 -4.99 -2.36 -1.02
C GLY A 147 -5.64 -1.40 -0.02
N GLU A 148 -6.73 -1.85 0.61
CA GLU A 148 -7.46 -1.09 1.64
C GLU A 148 -6.74 -1.01 3.01
N LEU A 149 -5.67 -1.79 3.22
CA LEU A 149 -4.89 -1.78 4.45
C LEU A 149 -3.77 -0.75 4.36
N ILE A 150 -4.01 0.42 4.91
CA ILE A 150 -3.10 1.56 4.85
C ILE A 150 -2.12 1.49 6.01
N ALA A 151 -0.83 1.67 5.71
CA ALA A 151 0.20 1.74 6.74
C ALA A 151 0.22 3.11 7.41
N ALA A 152 0.44 3.12 8.72
CA ALA A 152 0.56 4.34 9.51
C ALA A 152 1.44 4.11 10.74
N VAL A 153 2.00 5.19 11.28
CA VAL A 153 2.80 5.16 12.51
C VAL A 153 2.01 5.80 13.64
N VAL A 154 1.92 5.12 14.77
CA VAL A 154 1.29 5.66 15.98
C VAL A 154 2.13 6.81 16.51
N THR A 155 1.53 7.99 16.63
CA THR A 155 2.18 9.18 17.19
C THR A 155 1.76 9.44 18.63
N GLN A 156 0.53 9.09 18.99
CA GLN A 156 0.00 9.29 20.35
C GLN A 156 -0.99 8.20 20.72
N VAL A 157 -0.96 7.78 21.99
CA VAL A 157 -1.93 6.88 22.59
C VAL A 157 -2.51 7.54 23.81
N ASN A 158 -3.83 7.74 23.84
CA ASN A 158 -4.59 8.19 25.00
C ASN A 158 -5.46 7.05 25.50
N ALA A 159 -4.95 6.30 26.47
CA ALA A 159 -5.65 5.13 27.04
C ALA A 159 -6.97 5.51 27.74
N ASN A 160 -7.01 6.66 28.44
CA ASN A 160 -8.19 7.12 29.16
C ASN A 160 -9.33 7.51 28.21
N ALA A 161 -9.00 8.18 27.12
CA ALA A 161 -9.96 8.59 26.09
C ALA A 161 -10.26 7.49 25.07
N ARG A 162 -9.58 6.33 25.12
CA ARG A 162 -9.64 5.28 24.11
C ARG A 162 -9.42 5.83 22.70
N LYS A 163 -8.31 6.57 22.53
CA LYS A 163 -7.94 7.22 21.28
C LYS A 163 -6.50 6.92 20.92
N VAL A 164 -6.26 6.68 19.64
CA VAL A 164 -4.92 6.51 19.06
C VAL A 164 -4.82 7.46 17.90
N THR A 165 -3.77 8.30 17.90
CA THR A 165 -3.45 9.15 16.76
C THR A 165 -2.35 8.47 15.98
N VAL A 166 -2.56 8.34 14.69
CA VAL A 166 -1.58 7.78 13.74
C VAL A 166 -1.23 8.82 12.68
N MET A 167 -0.03 8.73 12.15
CA MET A 167 0.44 9.55 11.04
C MET A 167 0.67 8.66 9.82
N ARG A 168 0.08 9.07 8.70
CA ARG A 168 0.26 8.47 7.39
C ARG A 168 1.38 9.17 6.64
N ARG A 169 1.79 8.59 5.53
CA ARG A 169 2.74 9.21 4.60
C ARG A 169 2.32 10.64 4.24
N GLY A 170 3.30 11.57 4.21
CA GLY A 170 3.05 12.98 3.96
C GLY A 170 2.49 13.74 5.15
N GLY A 171 2.68 13.27 6.38
CA GLY A 171 2.36 13.98 7.61
C GLY A 171 0.87 14.02 7.97
N GLN A 172 -0.01 13.34 7.20
CA GLN A 172 -1.44 13.33 7.48
C GLN A 172 -1.73 12.58 8.78
N SER A 173 -2.25 13.29 9.78
CA SER A 173 -2.68 12.69 11.05
C SER A 173 -4.13 12.23 11.01
N VAL A 174 -4.40 11.05 11.55
CA VAL A 174 -5.73 10.46 11.66
C VAL A 174 -5.94 9.99 13.10
N GLU A 175 -7.10 10.31 13.67
CA GLU A 175 -7.52 9.81 14.99
C GLU A 175 -8.41 8.59 14.82
N VAL A 176 -8.08 7.51 15.51
CA VAL A 176 -8.89 6.29 15.61
C VAL A 176 -9.37 6.13 17.03
N SER A 177 -10.66 5.91 17.23
CA SER A 177 -11.27 5.85 18.55
C SER A 177 -12.40 4.82 18.66
N GLY A 178 -12.80 4.52 19.87
CA GLY A 178 -13.95 3.68 20.17
C GLY A 178 -13.89 2.29 19.55
N ASP A 179 -14.90 1.95 18.74
CA ASP A 179 -15.01 0.64 18.08
C ASP A 179 -13.88 0.38 17.07
N GLY A 180 -13.28 1.44 16.50
CA GLY A 180 -12.15 1.32 15.60
C GLY A 180 -10.87 0.76 16.25
N LEU A 181 -10.83 0.68 17.57
CA LEU A 181 -9.72 0.11 18.33
C LEU A 181 -9.99 -1.34 18.80
N ARG A 182 -11.20 -1.88 18.57
CA ARG A 182 -11.56 -3.25 19.01
C ARG A 182 -10.63 -4.32 18.45
N PRO A 183 -10.26 -4.33 17.15
CA PRO A 183 -9.41 -5.38 16.61
C PRO A 183 -8.03 -5.46 17.28
N VAL A 184 -7.54 -4.34 17.80
CA VAL A 184 -6.21 -4.22 18.41
C VAL A 184 -6.24 -4.00 19.92
N SER A 185 -7.37 -4.26 20.56
CA SER A 185 -7.61 -3.96 21.99
C SER A 185 -6.62 -4.62 22.92
N SER A 186 -6.13 -5.83 22.61
CA SER A 186 -5.10 -6.51 23.38
C SER A 186 -3.77 -5.74 23.40
N GLY A 187 -3.41 -5.09 22.30
CA GLY A 187 -2.20 -4.24 22.19
C GLY A 187 -2.30 -2.91 22.93
N LEU A 188 -3.51 -2.47 23.24
CA LEU A 188 -3.77 -1.26 24.04
C LEU A 188 -3.92 -1.55 25.54
N SER A 189 -3.94 -2.81 25.93
CA SER A 189 -4.03 -3.21 27.34
C SER A 189 -2.81 -2.72 28.13
N PRO A 190 -2.98 -2.24 29.37
CA PRO A 190 -1.86 -1.97 30.27
C PRO A 190 -0.95 -3.19 30.49
N LYS A 191 -1.52 -4.40 30.40
CA LYS A 191 -0.82 -5.69 30.55
C LYS A 191 -0.27 -6.23 29.22
N ALA A 192 -0.37 -5.50 28.11
CA ALA A 192 0.14 -5.93 26.82
C ALA A 192 1.66 -6.14 26.89
N GLY A 193 2.11 -7.29 26.41
CA GLY A 193 3.53 -7.60 26.27
C GLY A 193 4.23 -6.61 25.31
N PRO A 194 5.54 -6.44 25.42
CA PRO A 194 6.28 -5.42 24.66
C PRO A 194 6.15 -5.57 23.15
N THR A 195 6.01 -6.79 22.65
CA THR A 195 5.91 -7.11 21.22
C THR A 195 4.57 -6.73 20.60
N ILE A 196 3.47 -6.84 21.37
CA ILE A 196 2.11 -6.53 20.88
C ILE A 196 1.64 -5.13 21.28
N LYS A 197 2.39 -4.43 22.14
CA LYS A 197 1.95 -3.15 22.71
C LYS A 197 1.91 -2.05 21.68
N ILE A 198 0.76 -1.41 21.52
CA ILE A 198 0.62 -0.20 20.72
C ILE A 198 1.10 1.00 21.54
N ARG A 199 2.13 1.66 21.05
CA ARG A 199 2.78 2.83 21.66
C ARG A 199 3.28 3.77 20.56
N PRO A 200 3.62 5.03 20.87
CA PRO A 200 4.27 5.90 19.90
C PRO A 200 5.48 5.24 19.23
N GLY A 201 5.56 5.39 17.91
CA GLY A 201 6.56 4.72 17.07
C GLY A 201 6.12 3.35 16.51
N ALA A 202 4.97 2.82 16.90
CA ALA A 202 4.46 1.56 16.36
C ALA A 202 3.94 1.71 14.93
N VAL A 203 4.44 0.90 13.99
CA VAL A 203 3.90 0.79 12.62
C VAL A 203 2.70 -0.15 12.66
N VAL A 204 1.55 0.35 12.25
CA VAL A 204 0.26 -0.35 12.30
C VAL A 204 -0.46 -0.27 10.98
N ARG A 205 -1.50 -1.10 10.80
CA ARG A 205 -2.43 -1.00 9.68
C ARG A 205 -3.72 -0.35 10.10
N MET A 206 -4.29 0.41 9.19
CA MET A 206 -5.60 0.99 9.34
C MET A 206 -6.44 0.78 8.09
N THR A 207 -7.73 0.66 8.25
CA THR A 207 -8.69 0.54 7.16
C THR A 207 -9.98 1.26 7.52
N LYS A 208 -10.85 1.49 6.53
CA LYS A 208 -12.20 1.97 6.78
C LYS A 208 -13.15 0.79 6.93
N ASN A 209 -13.96 0.83 7.96
CA ASN A 209 -15.01 -0.17 8.17
C ASN A 209 -16.25 0.15 7.31
N SER A 210 -17.28 -0.67 7.42
CA SER A 210 -18.55 -0.51 6.67
C SER A 210 -19.30 0.79 6.95
N ARG A 211 -18.94 1.53 8.02
CA ARG A 211 -19.51 2.84 8.37
C ARG A 211 -18.61 4.00 7.95
N ASP A 212 -17.63 3.75 7.09
CA ASP A 212 -16.61 4.71 6.64
C ASP A 212 -15.78 5.33 7.78
N THR A 213 -15.70 4.67 8.94
CA THR A 213 -14.87 5.08 10.06
C THR A 213 -13.56 4.31 10.09
N TRP A 214 -12.50 4.98 10.52
CA TRP A 214 -11.18 4.36 10.63
C TRP A 214 -11.13 3.33 11.76
N GLU A 215 -10.53 2.19 11.48
CA GLU A 215 -10.18 1.18 12.47
C GLU A 215 -8.72 0.76 12.33
N LEU A 216 -8.07 0.44 13.43
CA LEU A 216 -6.77 -0.22 13.43
C LEU A 216 -6.96 -1.71 13.21
N THR A 217 -6.06 -2.29 12.43
CA THR A 217 -6.09 -3.71 12.06
C THR A 217 -4.66 -4.24 11.92
N GLN A 218 -4.50 -5.38 11.30
CA GLN A 218 -3.21 -6.01 11.01
C GLN A 218 -3.21 -6.63 9.61
N LEU A 219 -2.03 -6.90 9.06
CA LEU A 219 -1.93 -7.71 7.85
C LEU A 219 -2.32 -9.16 8.15
N PRO A 220 -3.12 -9.81 7.31
CA PRO A 220 -3.43 -11.22 7.50
C PRO A 220 -2.19 -12.08 7.30
N GLU A 221 -2.08 -13.16 8.08
CA GLU A 221 -1.07 -14.21 7.90
C GLU A 221 -1.60 -15.38 7.07
N VAL A 222 -2.93 -15.51 7.01
CA VAL A 222 -3.55 -16.56 6.20
C VAL A 222 -3.63 -16.14 4.75
N GLU A 223 -3.45 -17.13 3.88
CA GLU A 223 -3.62 -16.98 2.44
C GLU A 223 -4.86 -17.74 1.99
N GLY A 224 -5.44 -17.30 0.90
CA GLY A 224 -6.56 -17.93 0.26
C GLY A 224 -6.49 -17.73 -1.24
N ALA A 225 -7.28 -18.51 -1.97
CA ALA A 225 -7.38 -18.37 -3.41
C ALA A 225 -8.81 -18.59 -3.87
N LEU A 226 -9.15 -18.02 -5.04
CA LEU A 226 -10.45 -18.17 -5.67
C LEU A 226 -10.28 -18.38 -7.16
N VAL A 227 -10.97 -19.37 -7.71
CA VAL A 227 -11.10 -19.58 -9.15
C VAL A 227 -12.56 -19.78 -9.50
N ALA A 228 -12.99 -19.12 -10.56
CA ALA A 228 -14.33 -19.29 -11.15
C ALA A 228 -14.19 -19.78 -12.59
N LEU A 229 -14.89 -20.86 -12.90
CA LEU A 229 -14.87 -21.50 -14.22
C LEU A 229 -16.25 -21.46 -14.86
N ASP A 230 -16.30 -21.34 -16.18
CA ASP A 230 -17.53 -21.60 -16.95
C ASP A 230 -17.75 -23.12 -16.99
N PRO A 231 -18.87 -23.64 -16.43
CA PRO A 231 -19.10 -25.09 -16.33
C PRO A 231 -19.32 -25.78 -17.70
N ARG A 232 -19.61 -25.01 -18.74
CA ARG A 232 -19.89 -25.55 -20.08
C ARG A 232 -18.63 -25.85 -20.88
N ASN A 233 -17.53 -25.08 -20.64
CA ASN A 233 -16.34 -25.17 -21.46
C ASN A 233 -15.01 -25.09 -20.65
N GLY A 234 -15.10 -24.96 -19.33
CA GLY A 234 -13.95 -24.90 -18.44
C GLY A 234 -13.15 -23.56 -18.51
N ALA A 235 -13.66 -22.55 -19.23
CA ALA A 235 -12.96 -21.28 -19.35
C ALA A 235 -12.86 -20.56 -17.99
N VAL A 236 -11.66 -20.10 -17.63
CA VAL A 236 -11.42 -19.34 -16.39
C VAL A 236 -12.00 -17.95 -16.52
N LYS A 237 -13.01 -17.62 -15.72
CA LYS A 237 -13.68 -16.30 -15.68
C LYS A 237 -13.05 -15.36 -14.68
N ALA A 238 -12.55 -15.89 -13.58
CA ALA A 238 -11.78 -15.16 -12.57
C ALA A 238 -10.77 -16.08 -11.89
N LEU A 239 -9.62 -15.54 -11.53
CA LEU A 239 -8.59 -16.24 -10.77
C LEU A 239 -7.83 -15.26 -9.90
N VAL A 240 -7.86 -15.49 -8.58
CA VAL A 240 -7.12 -14.74 -7.57
C VAL A 240 -6.29 -15.72 -6.77
N GLY A 241 -4.97 -15.65 -6.91
CA GLY A 241 -4.04 -16.64 -6.36
C GLY A 241 -3.59 -16.38 -4.93
N GLY A 242 -3.91 -15.23 -4.34
CA GLY A 242 -3.49 -14.85 -2.99
C GLY A 242 -4.09 -13.52 -2.54
N PHE A 243 -3.80 -13.14 -1.31
CA PHE A 243 -4.30 -11.88 -0.71
C PHE A 243 -3.67 -10.64 -1.37
N ASP A 244 -2.36 -10.66 -1.59
CA ASP A 244 -1.61 -9.53 -2.13
C ASP A 244 -0.44 -10.06 -2.98
N TYR A 245 -0.50 -9.80 -4.29
CA TYR A 245 0.51 -10.25 -5.25
C TYR A 245 1.88 -9.62 -5.01
N ASP A 246 1.92 -8.36 -4.58
CA ASP A 246 3.19 -7.66 -4.34
C ASP A 246 3.93 -8.26 -3.14
N LYS A 247 3.18 -8.73 -2.14
CA LYS A 247 3.71 -9.39 -0.95
C LYS A 247 4.05 -10.87 -1.19
N ASN A 248 3.18 -11.60 -1.89
CA ASN A 248 3.33 -13.02 -2.13
C ASN A 248 2.92 -13.39 -3.56
N LYS A 249 3.92 -13.72 -4.39
CA LYS A 249 3.72 -14.10 -5.79
C LYS A 249 3.31 -15.57 -5.99
N PHE A 250 3.28 -16.34 -4.91
CA PHE A 250 2.88 -17.74 -4.94
C PHE A 250 1.40 -17.85 -5.26
N ASN A 251 1.08 -18.51 -6.38
CA ASN A 251 -0.29 -18.71 -6.83
C ASN A 251 -0.92 -19.94 -6.17
N HIS A 252 -1.72 -19.73 -5.13
CA HIS A 252 -2.36 -20.81 -4.38
C HIS A 252 -3.40 -21.60 -5.19
N VAL A 253 -3.85 -21.11 -6.36
CA VAL A 253 -4.72 -21.89 -7.27
C VAL A 253 -3.92 -22.98 -7.99
N THR A 254 -2.72 -22.65 -8.46
CA THR A 254 -1.96 -23.53 -9.39
C THR A 254 -0.72 -24.16 -8.79
N GLN A 255 -0.16 -23.60 -7.73
CA GLN A 255 1.10 -24.03 -7.14
C GLN A 255 0.94 -24.72 -5.77
N ALA A 256 -0.19 -24.51 -5.07
CA ALA A 256 -0.45 -25.15 -3.79
C ALA A 256 -0.84 -26.62 -3.97
N TRP A 257 -0.12 -27.51 -3.30
CA TRP A 257 -0.51 -28.91 -3.18
C TRP A 257 -1.57 -29.04 -2.10
N ARG A 258 -2.75 -29.53 -2.47
CA ARG A 258 -3.87 -29.74 -1.55
C ARG A 258 -4.15 -31.23 -1.45
N GLN A 259 -4.56 -31.65 -0.26
CA GLN A 259 -5.11 -33.00 -0.09
C GLN A 259 -6.48 -33.03 -0.79
N PRO A 260 -6.84 -34.16 -1.41
CA PRO A 260 -8.15 -34.34 -2.04
C PRO A 260 -9.27 -34.25 -1.00
#